data_191f199d75782f3fed9f53e944a82301
#
_entry.id   191f199d75782f3fed9f53e944a82301
#
_cell.length_a   1.000
_cell.length_b   1.000
_cell.length_c   1.000
_cell.angle_alpha   90.00
_cell.angle_beta   90.00
_cell.angle_gamma   90.00
#
_symmetry.space_group_name_H-M   'P 1'
#
loop_
_entity.id
_entity.type
_entity.pdbx_description
1 polymer ?
#
loop_
_entity_poly.entity_id
_entity_poly.type
_entity_poly.pdbx_seq_one_letter_code
_entity_poly.pdbx_strand_id
1 'polypeptide(L)'
;TKEEFKRSMPGRIIGVSVDRHGKKAYRLSLQTREQHIRRDKATSNICTAQALLAIISAAFAIYHGPKGILKIANRTSTLAKLFAEEIKSEFEILSENFFDTVTIKTKNKTEAIFKKALDENINLRKVDNETLSVAFDEAKKLDDVNILFKIFGIKKTLDQNSKVDLTNLPTNLLRTSKYLTHPVFNKYHSETEMLRYLKKLEDCDIALNRSMIALG
;
A
#
# COMPACT_ATOMS: atom_id res chain seq x y z
N THR A 1 -4.85 -14.64 11.68
CA THR A 1 -3.64 -15.28 12.23
C THR A 1 -3.84 -16.77 12.38
N LYS A 2 -2.75 -17.54 12.54
CA LYS A 2 -2.82 -18.95 12.90
C LYS A 2 -3.24 -19.11 14.37
N GLU A 3 -3.84 -20.26 14.70
CA GLU A 3 -4.32 -20.55 16.06
C GLU A 3 -3.21 -20.43 17.11
N GLU A 4 -2.00 -20.87 16.79
CA GLU A 4 -0.83 -20.80 17.67
C GLU A 4 -0.44 -19.35 18.06
N PHE A 5 -0.73 -18.35 17.21
CA PHE A 5 -0.39 -16.95 17.44
C PHE A 5 -1.50 -16.12 18.08
N LYS A 6 -2.67 -16.67 18.36
CA LYS A 6 -3.81 -15.90 18.88
C LYS A 6 -3.52 -15.17 20.19
N ARG A 7 -2.66 -15.72 21.05
CA ARG A 7 -2.27 -15.12 22.33
C ARG A 7 -1.14 -14.09 22.22
N SER A 8 -0.42 -14.09 21.09
CA SER A 8 0.66 -13.16 20.80
C SER A 8 0.20 -12.00 19.92
N MET A 9 -1.01 -12.07 19.39
CA MET A 9 -1.58 -11.03 18.55
C MET A 9 -1.91 -9.78 19.38
N PRO A 10 -1.52 -8.56 18.94
CA PRO A 10 -1.88 -7.33 19.63
C PRO A 10 -3.39 -7.04 19.52
N GLY A 11 -3.94 -6.37 20.54
CA GLY A 11 -5.33 -5.94 20.56
C GLY A 11 -6.28 -6.92 21.25
N ARG A 12 -7.52 -6.92 20.78
CA ARG A 12 -8.63 -7.67 21.40
C ARG A 12 -9.31 -8.55 20.36
N ILE A 13 -9.65 -9.77 20.74
CA ILE A 13 -10.45 -10.67 19.92
C ILE A 13 -11.89 -10.68 20.46
N ILE A 14 -12.82 -10.33 19.59
CA ILE A 14 -14.26 -10.34 19.87
C ILE A 14 -14.86 -11.59 19.21
N GLY A 15 -15.50 -12.40 20.00
CA GLY A 15 -16.21 -13.60 19.55
C GLY A 15 -17.71 -13.39 19.47
N VAL A 16 -18.35 -14.15 18.60
CA VAL A 16 -19.82 -14.23 18.55
C VAL A 16 -20.31 -15.07 19.72
N SER A 17 -21.30 -14.57 20.42
CA SER A 17 -21.96 -15.20 21.56
C SER A 17 -23.49 -15.03 21.46
N VAL A 18 -24.19 -15.24 22.55
CA VAL A 18 -25.60 -14.94 22.66
C VAL A 18 -25.88 -14.12 23.92
N ASP A 19 -26.88 -13.26 23.86
CA ASP A 19 -27.37 -12.51 25.02
C ASP A 19 -28.26 -13.38 25.89
N ARG A 20 -28.79 -12.81 26.97
CA ARG A 20 -29.71 -13.52 27.91
C ARG A 20 -31.03 -13.96 27.27
N HIS A 21 -31.35 -13.45 26.08
CA HIS A 21 -32.56 -13.79 25.32
C HIS A 21 -32.27 -14.75 24.16
N GLY A 22 -31.05 -15.28 24.06
CA GLY A 22 -30.62 -16.18 23.01
C GLY A 22 -30.34 -15.50 21.66
N LYS A 23 -30.34 -14.15 21.57
CA LYS A 23 -29.99 -13.41 20.36
C LYS A 23 -28.47 -13.33 20.18
N LYS A 24 -28.02 -13.30 18.96
CA LYS A 24 -26.59 -13.10 18.64
C LYS A 24 -26.07 -11.81 19.26
N ALA A 25 -24.97 -11.92 19.98
CA ALA A 25 -24.28 -10.82 20.64
C ALA A 25 -22.77 -10.99 20.50
N TYR A 26 -22.02 -9.93 20.73
CA TYR A 26 -20.57 -9.98 20.73
C TYR A 26 -20.02 -10.03 22.15
N ARG A 27 -18.95 -10.78 22.32
CA ARG A 27 -18.28 -10.91 23.61
C ARG A 27 -16.78 -10.80 23.44
N LEU A 28 -16.13 -10.10 24.36
CA LEU A 28 -14.68 -10.10 24.47
C LEU A 28 -14.19 -11.51 24.82
N SER A 29 -13.50 -12.15 23.88
CA SER A 29 -13.00 -13.53 24.02
C SER A 29 -11.56 -13.57 24.49
N LEU A 30 -10.73 -12.67 23.97
CA LEU A 30 -9.31 -12.58 24.30
C LEU A 30 -8.87 -11.12 24.28
N GLN A 31 -8.10 -10.73 25.30
CA GLN A 31 -7.51 -9.42 25.41
C GLN A 31 -6.02 -9.55 25.76
N THR A 32 -5.19 -8.95 24.92
CA THR A 32 -3.78 -8.73 25.23
C THR A 32 -3.67 -7.50 26.12
N ARG A 33 -2.88 -7.58 27.18
CA ARG A 33 -2.68 -6.44 28.07
C ARG A 33 -1.75 -5.42 27.44
N GLU A 34 -2.07 -4.16 27.65
CA GLU A 34 -1.33 -3.02 27.12
C GLU A 34 -0.08 -2.68 27.95
N GLN A 35 0.80 -1.87 27.41
CA GLN A 35 2.10 -1.52 27.96
C GLN A 35 2.04 -0.97 29.39
N HIS A 36 1.07 -0.10 29.71
CA HIS A 36 0.94 0.50 31.04
C HIS A 36 0.61 -0.50 32.14
N ILE A 37 0.11 -1.70 31.76
CA ILE A 37 -0.21 -2.79 32.70
C ILE A 37 0.94 -3.80 32.77
N ARG A 38 1.54 -4.17 31.66
CA ARG A 38 2.54 -5.23 31.57
C ARG A 38 3.96 -4.75 31.26
N ARG A 39 4.14 -3.47 30.92
CA ARG A 39 5.44 -2.86 30.58
C ARG A 39 6.19 -3.67 29.52
N ASP A 40 7.39 -4.14 29.86
CA ASP A 40 8.27 -4.95 29.00
C ASP A 40 7.65 -6.27 28.52
N LYS A 41 6.65 -6.78 29.22
CA LYS A 41 5.89 -7.98 28.83
C LYS A 41 4.64 -7.69 28.00
N ALA A 42 4.42 -6.45 27.61
CA ALA A 42 3.32 -6.09 26.74
C ALA A 42 3.52 -6.69 25.34
N THR A 43 2.44 -7.23 24.76
CA THR A 43 2.49 -7.77 23.39
C THR A 43 2.60 -6.65 22.35
N SER A 44 2.08 -5.46 22.66
CA SER A 44 2.02 -4.33 21.74
C SER A 44 1.96 -3.01 22.51
N ASN A 45 2.60 -2.01 21.95
CA ASN A 45 2.49 -0.60 22.36
C ASN A 45 1.57 0.19 21.42
N ILE A 46 0.84 -0.51 20.56
CA ILE A 46 -0.06 0.08 19.56
C ILE A 46 -1.31 0.60 20.23
N CYS A 47 -1.68 1.83 19.93
CA CYS A 47 -2.91 2.47 20.36
C CYS A 47 -3.87 2.67 19.18
N THR A 48 -4.91 3.45 19.34
CA THR A 48 -5.94 3.76 18.33
C THR A 48 -5.46 4.60 17.13
N ALA A 49 -4.21 5.00 17.10
CA ALA A 49 -3.62 5.82 16.05
C ALA A 49 -3.80 5.26 14.63
N GLN A 50 -3.88 3.93 14.47
CA GLN A 50 -4.02 3.27 13.18
C GLN A 50 -5.46 3.18 12.68
N ALA A 51 -6.46 3.58 13.46
CA ALA A 51 -7.87 3.42 13.09
C ALA A 51 -8.20 4.15 11.77
N LEU A 52 -7.77 5.40 11.63
CA LEU A 52 -8.00 6.18 10.41
C LEU A 52 -7.29 5.55 9.20
N LEU A 53 -6.05 5.12 9.34
CA LEU A 53 -5.30 4.46 8.25
C LEU A 53 -5.95 3.14 7.83
N ALA A 54 -6.48 2.36 8.78
CA ALA A 54 -7.22 1.15 8.48
C ALA A 54 -8.53 1.45 7.71
N ILE A 55 -9.26 2.50 8.10
CA ILE A 55 -10.48 2.95 7.42
C ILE A 55 -10.15 3.41 5.99
N ILE A 56 -9.10 4.22 5.80
CA ILE A 56 -8.65 4.69 4.49
C ILE A 56 -8.27 3.49 3.60
N SER A 57 -7.52 2.53 4.12
CA SER A 57 -7.14 1.33 3.38
C SER A 57 -8.36 0.49 2.97
N ALA A 58 -9.34 0.35 3.85
CA ALA A 58 -10.59 -0.34 3.55
C ALA A 58 -11.39 0.42 2.47
N ALA A 59 -11.53 1.73 2.60
CA ALA A 59 -12.22 2.58 1.63
C ALA A 59 -11.55 2.53 0.26
N PHE A 60 -10.22 2.56 0.20
CA PHE A 60 -9.44 2.39 -1.02
C PHE A 60 -9.73 1.05 -1.70
N ALA A 61 -9.72 -0.05 -0.92
CA ALA A 61 -10.04 -1.38 -1.45
C ALA A 61 -11.50 -1.49 -1.93
N ILE A 62 -12.45 -0.84 -1.26
CA ILE A 62 -13.86 -0.80 -1.64
C ILE A 62 -14.04 -0.02 -2.93
N TYR A 63 -13.41 1.16 -3.04
CA TYR A 63 -13.54 2.03 -4.21
C TYR A 63 -12.93 1.42 -5.47
N HIS A 64 -11.70 0.93 -5.38
CA HIS A 64 -10.99 0.36 -6.53
C HIS A 64 -11.43 -1.07 -6.87
N GLY A 65 -11.81 -1.84 -5.88
CA GLY A 65 -12.12 -3.25 -6.03
C GLY A 65 -10.95 -4.08 -6.55
N PRO A 66 -11.14 -5.39 -6.77
CA PRO A 66 -10.05 -6.26 -7.19
C PRO A 66 -9.45 -5.88 -8.56
N LYS A 67 -10.29 -5.42 -9.50
CA LYS A 67 -9.85 -5.02 -10.85
C LYS A 67 -9.06 -3.71 -10.82
N GLY A 68 -9.51 -2.72 -10.03
CA GLY A 68 -8.83 -1.43 -9.90
C GLY A 68 -7.46 -1.58 -9.23
N ILE A 69 -7.38 -2.36 -8.15
CA ILE A 69 -6.12 -2.66 -7.46
C ILE A 69 -5.13 -3.37 -8.40
N LEU A 70 -5.61 -4.35 -9.18
CA LEU A 70 -4.76 -5.04 -10.16
C LEU A 70 -4.25 -4.06 -11.23
N LYS A 71 -5.09 -3.14 -11.71
CA LYS A 71 -4.70 -2.10 -12.67
C LYS A 71 -3.62 -1.18 -12.10
N ILE A 72 -3.75 -0.76 -10.85
CA ILE A 72 -2.75 0.05 -10.13
C ILE A 72 -1.44 -0.73 -10.02
N ALA A 73 -1.49 -1.98 -9.54
CA ALA A 73 -0.33 -2.84 -9.38
C ALA A 73 0.43 -3.04 -10.71
N ASN A 74 -0.29 -3.35 -11.78
CA ASN A 74 0.30 -3.52 -13.11
C ASN A 74 0.95 -2.23 -13.62
N ARG A 75 0.30 -1.07 -13.41
CA ARG A 75 0.85 0.22 -13.82
C ARG A 75 2.18 0.52 -13.12
N THR A 76 2.22 0.43 -11.80
CA THR A 76 3.43 0.72 -11.02
C THR A 76 4.56 -0.23 -11.38
N SER A 77 4.28 -1.51 -11.47
CA SER A 77 5.27 -2.52 -11.87
C SER A 77 5.78 -2.31 -13.30
N THR A 78 4.90 -1.92 -14.24
CA THR A 78 5.30 -1.61 -15.62
C THR A 78 6.27 -0.43 -15.67
N LEU A 79 5.99 0.66 -14.96
CA LEU A 79 6.87 1.83 -14.93
C LEU A 79 8.25 1.50 -14.36
N ALA A 80 8.29 0.76 -13.25
CA ALA A 80 9.54 0.30 -12.66
C ALA A 80 10.35 -0.56 -13.64
N LYS A 81 9.67 -1.44 -14.37
CA LYS A 81 10.29 -2.32 -15.35
C LYS A 81 10.82 -1.59 -16.57
N LEU A 82 10.02 -0.67 -17.15
CA LEU A 82 10.46 0.17 -18.26
C LEU A 82 11.73 0.96 -17.89
N PHE A 83 11.75 1.50 -16.67
CA PHE A 83 12.92 2.18 -16.16
C PHE A 83 14.12 1.23 -16.01
N ALA A 84 13.92 0.09 -15.38
CA ALA A 84 14.98 -0.89 -15.13
C ALA A 84 15.60 -1.44 -16.42
N GLU A 85 14.82 -1.71 -17.45
CA GLU A 85 15.33 -2.27 -18.69
C GLU A 85 16.29 -1.35 -19.42
N GLU A 86 16.01 -0.06 -19.41
CA GLU A 86 16.90 0.91 -20.07
C GLU A 86 18.12 1.23 -19.19
N ILE A 87 17.96 1.26 -17.87
CA ILE A 87 19.06 1.59 -16.96
C ILE A 87 20.14 0.51 -16.90
N LYS A 88 19.79 -0.74 -17.19
CA LYS A 88 20.72 -1.88 -17.23
C LYS A 88 21.91 -1.69 -18.19
N SER A 89 21.74 -0.84 -19.21
CA SER A 89 22.81 -0.58 -20.18
C SER A 89 23.99 0.17 -19.55
N GLU A 90 23.76 0.96 -18.51
CA GLU A 90 24.75 1.86 -17.90
C GLU A 90 25.04 1.53 -16.41
N PHE A 91 24.10 0.86 -15.73
CA PHE A 91 24.18 0.62 -14.30
C PHE A 91 23.78 -0.81 -13.93
N GLU A 92 24.35 -1.31 -12.86
CA GLU A 92 23.99 -2.59 -12.25
C GLU A 92 22.73 -2.46 -11.41
N ILE A 93 21.74 -3.31 -11.65
CA ILE A 93 20.54 -3.43 -10.82
C ILE A 93 20.78 -4.53 -9.80
N LEU A 94 20.64 -4.20 -8.49
CA LEU A 94 20.98 -5.10 -7.40
C LEU A 94 19.92 -6.20 -7.15
N SER A 95 18.70 -6.03 -7.64
CA SER A 95 17.62 -7.01 -7.49
C SER A 95 17.11 -7.47 -8.85
N GLU A 96 17.21 -8.76 -9.14
CA GLU A 96 16.65 -9.35 -10.37
C GLU A 96 15.11 -9.27 -10.38
N ASN A 97 14.51 -9.48 -9.21
CA ASN A 97 13.07 -9.44 -9.02
C ASN A 97 12.69 -8.24 -8.16
N PHE A 98 11.86 -7.38 -8.67
CA PHE A 98 11.31 -6.21 -8.00
C PHE A 98 9.87 -5.98 -8.44
N PHE A 99 9.11 -5.23 -7.65
CA PHE A 99 7.74 -4.87 -8.00
C PHE A 99 7.66 -3.42 -8.49
N ASP A 100 7.90 -2.47 -7.60
CA ASP A 100 7.78 -1.02 -7.84
C ASP A 100 9.08 -0.25 -7.57
N THR A 101 10.04 -0.88 -6.90
CA THR A 101 11.27 -0.22 -6.44
C THR A 101 12.49 -0.87 -7.08
N VAL A 102 13.27 -0.07 -7.79
CA VAL A 102 14.50 -0.48 -8.46
C VAL A 102 15.69 0.05 -7.69
N THR A 103 16.57 -0.84 -7.25
CA THR A 103 17.81 -0.49 -6.52
C THR A 103 19.00 -0.63 -7.46
N ILE A 104 19.78 0.44 -7.58
CA ILE A 104 20.77 0.65 -8.63
C ILE A 104 22.11 0.97 -8.00
N LYS A 105 23.16 0.27 -8.41
CA LYS A 105 24.54 0.59 -8.06
C LYS A 105 25.07 1.68 -8.97
N THR A 106 25.17 2.88 -8.44
CA THR A 106 25.58 4.10 -9.19
C THR A 106 27.04 4.46 -8.99
N LYS A 107 27.73 3.80 -8.05
CA LYS A 107 29.16 3.96 -7.75
C LYS A 107 29.52 5.45 -7.52
N ASN A 108 30.54 5.92 -8.19
CA ASN A 108 31.01 7.31 -8.09
C ASN A 108 30.05 8.37 -8.67
N LYS A 109 28.95 7.97 -9.32
CA LYS A 109 27.93 8.88 -9.88
C LYS A 109 26.79 9.19 -8.90
N THR A 110 26.75 8.53 -7.74
CA THR A 110 25.63 8.59 -6.78
C THR A 110 25.26 10.01 -6.39
N GLU A 111 26.24 10.80 -5.96
CA GLU A 111 26.00 12.16 -5.47
C GLU A 111 25.54 13.11 -6.60
N ALA A 112 26.14 12.97 -7.78
CA ALA A 112 25.77 13.78 -8.94
C ALA A 112 24.34 13.48 -9.43
N ILE A 113 23.95 12.20 -9.46
CA ILE A 113 22.59 11.77 -9.84
C ILE A 113 21.60 12.24 -8.78
N PHE A 114 21.91 12.05 -7.50
CA PHE A 114 21.05 12.46 -6.39
C PHE A 114 20.78 13.97 -6.41
N LYS A 115 21.83 14.79 -6.60
CA LYS A 115 21.69 16.24 -6.72
C LYS A 115 20.83 16.65 -7.92
N LYS A 116 21.07 16.06 -9.11
CA LYS A 116 20.23 16.31 -10.28
C LYS A 116 18.76 15.97 -10.05
N ALA A 117 18.48 14.89 -9.31
CA ALA A 117 17.11 14.52 -8.97
C ALA A 117 16.46 15.58 -8.08
N LEU A 118 17.16 16.08 -7.07
CA LEU A 118 16.67 17.17 -6.21
C LEU A 118 16.42 18.47 -7.01
N ASP A 119 17.30 18.82 -7.95
CA ASP A 119 17.14 19.98 -8.82
C ASP A 119 15.87 19.88 -9.69
N GLU A 120 15.45 18.65 -10.05
CA GLU A 120 14.20 18.35 -10.77
C GLU A 120 13.01 18.08 -9.82
N ASN A 121 13.14 18.37 -8.53
CA ASN A 121 12.13 18.10 -7.49
C ASN A 121 11.75 16.62 -7.35
N ILE A 122 12.68 15.71 -7.60
CA ILE A 122 12.49 14.27 -7.46
C ILE A 122 13.30 13.77 -6.27
N ASN A 123 12.61 13.14 -5.32
CA ASN A 123 13.24 12.51 -4.18
C ASN A 123 13.60 11.06 -4.50
N LEU A 124 14.89 10.75 -4.55
CA LEU A 124 15.41 9.39 -4.61
C LEU A 124 15.81 8.92 -3.22
N ARG A 125 15.76 7.62 -2.98
CA ARG A 125 16.32 7.05 -1.75
C ARG A 125 17.82 6.81 -1.93
N LYS A 126 18.64 7.52 -1.18
CA LYS A 126 20.06 7.22 -1.05
C LYS A 126 20.23 6.09 -0.04
N VAL A 127 20.59 4.91 -0.51
CA VAL A 127 20.78 3.71 0.32
C VAL A 127 22.15 3.79 1.02
N ASP A 128 23.18 4.11 0.23
CA ASP A 128 24.54 4.35 0.67
C ASP A 128 25.29 5.27 -0.32
N ASN A 129 26.61 5.36 -0.21
CA ASN A 129 27.42 6.23 -1.05
C ASN A 129 27.57 5.76 -2.51
N GLU A 130 27.16 4.53 -2.82
CA GLU A 130 27.25 3.92 -4.15
C GLU A 130 25.91 3.47 -4.73
N THR A 131 24.82 3.61 -3.96
CA THR A 131 23.54 2.96 -4.26
C THR A 131 22.37 3.92 -4.10
N LEU A 132 21.53 3.99 -5.12
CA LEU A 132 20.25 4.70 -5.12
C LEU A 132 19.09 3.73 -5.34
N SER A 133 17.93 4.05 -4.78
CA SER A 133 16.66 3.37 -5.11
C SER A 133 15.66 4.36 -5.66
N VAL A 134 14.92 3.90 -6.66
CA VAL A 134 13.84 4.62 -7.35
C VAL A 134 12.55 3.83 -7.15
N ALA A 135 11.54 4.46 -6.60
CA ALA A 135 10.22 3.85 -6.40
C ALA A 135 9.16 4.52 -7.26
N PHE A 136 8.24 3.73 -7.77
CA PHE A 136 7.12 4.17 -8.60
C PHE A 136 5.80 3.92 -7.88
N ASP A 137 4.87 4.85 -8.02
CA ASP A 137 3.49 4.75 -7.53
C ASP A 137 2.49 4.94 -8.67
N GLU A 138 1.21 4.87 -8.36
CA GLU A 138 0.13 4.98 -9.34
C GLU A 138 -0.02 6.39 -9.95
N ALA A 139 0.52 7.41 -9.30
CA ALA A 139 0.47 8.79 -9.79
C ALA A 139 1.51 9.09 -10.87
N LYS A 140 2.53 8.24 -10.99
CA LYS A 140 3.61 8.44 -11.96
C LYS A 140 3.18 8.16 -13.39
N LYS A 141 3.83 8.87 -14.33
CA LYS A 141 3.60 8.82 -15.78
C LYS A 141 4.88 8.44 -16.53
N LEU A 142 4.76 8.18 -17.82
CA LEU A 142 5.94 7.96 -18.69
C LEU A 142 6.88 9.16 -18.74
N ASP A 143 6.34 10.37 -18.62
CA ASP A 143 7.14 11.59 -18.58
C ASP A 143 8.07 11.62 -17.35
N ASP A 144 7.62 11.11 -16.20
CA ASP A 144 8.44 10.98 -15.00
C ASP A 144 9.60 10.00 -15.23
N VAL A 145 9.35 8.89 -15.94
CA VAL A 145 10.40 7.95 -16.34
C VAL A 145 11.39 8.61 -17.29
N ASN A 146 10.91 9.40 -18.25
CA ASN A 146 11.77 10.14 -19.18
C ASN A 146 12.64 11.19 -18.48
N ILE A 147 12.11 11.85 -17.43
CA ILE A 147 12.90 12.75 -16.58
C ILE A 147 13.99 11.96 -15.84
N LEU A 148 13.65 10.81 -15.28
CA LEU A 148 14.63 9.94 -14.63
C LEU A 148 15.74 9.51 -15.60
N PHE A 149 15.42 9.17 -16.85
CA PHE A 149 16.44 8.86 -17.85
C PHE A 149 17.42 10.02 -18.03
N LYS A 150 16.94 11.26 -18.15
CA LYS A 150 17.82 12.44 -18.24
C LYS A 150 18.71 12.60 -17.02
N ILE A 151 18.16 12.40 -15.81
CA ILE A 151 18.89 12.47 -14.55
C ILE A 151 20.01 11.43 -14.51
N PHE A 152 19.75 10.21 -14.92
CA PHE A 152 20.72 9.11 -14.97
C PHE A 152 21.65 9.17 -16.20
N GLY A 153 21.40 10.07 -17.15
CA GLY A 153 22.22 10.24 -18.37
C GLY A 153 21.89 9.24 -19.47
N ILE A 154 20.73 8.62 -19.44
CA ILE A 154 20.24 7.69 -20.47
C ILE A 154 19.65 8.46 -21.64
N LYS A 155 20.13 8.17 -22.87
CA LYS A 155 19.68 8.83 -24.11
C LYS A 155 18.48 8.08 -24.72
N LYS A 156 17.44 7.86 -23.93
CA LYS A 156 16.22 7.19 -24.37
C LYS A 156 15.00 8.03 -24.01
N THR A 157 13.96 7.95 -24.82
CA THR A 157 12.65 8.51 -24.53
C THR A 157 11.62 7.43 -24.80
N LEU A 158 10.76 7.19 -23.84
CA LEU A 158 9.61 6.30 -23.95
C LEU A 158 8.41 7.08 -24.49
N ASP A 159 7.63 6.44 -25.32
CA ASP A 159 6.34 6.92 -25.82
C ASP A 159 5.19 5.99 -25.36
N GLN A 160 3.97 6.33 -25.72
CA GLN A 160 2.79 5.56 -25.38
C GLN A 160 2.76 4.15 -26.01
N ASN A 161 3.59 3.90 -27.03
CA ASN A 161 3.70 2.60 -27.70
C ASN A 161 4.76 1.71 -27.05
N SER A 162 5.52 2.25 -26.09
CA SER A 162 6.53 1.50 -25.36
C SER A 162 5.86 0.40 -24.54
N LYS A 163 6.05 -0.84 -24.97
CA LYS A 163 5.49 -2.03 -24.33
C LYS A 163 6.59 -2.79 -23.61
N VAL A 164 6.26 -3.30 -22.45
CA VAL A 164 7.09 -4.24 -21.70
C VAL A 164 6.26 -5.45 -21.34
N ASP A 165 6.87 -6.60 -21.44
CA ASP A 165 6.26 -7.82 -20.94
C ASP A 165 6.14 -7.76 -19.43
N LEU A 166 4.92 -7.84 -18.91
CA LEU A 166 4.60 -7.69 -17.47
C LEU A 166 5.00 -8.92 -16.63
N THR A 167 5.52 -9.96 -17.25
CA THR A 167 5.83 -11.25 -16.58
C THR A 167 7.20 -11.27 -15.89
N ASN A 168 7.56 -10.21 -15.18
CA ASN A 168 8.85 -10.13 -14.46
C ASN A 168 8.87 -10.88 -13.13
N LEU A 169 7.71 -11.13 -12.57
CA LEU A 169 7.64 -11.88 -11.33
C LEU A 169 7.68 -13.37 -11.65
N PRO A 170 8.46 -14.15 -10.90
CA PRO A 170 8.42 -15.59 -10.98
C PRO A 170 6.99 -16.12 -10.88
N THR A 171 6.63 -17.08 -11.72
CA THR A 171 5.26 -17.61 -11.80
C THR A 171 4.72 -18.12 -10.46
N ASN A 172 5.59 -18.63 -9.61
CA ASN A 172 5.26 -19.09 -8.26
C ASN A 172 4.92 -17.94 -7.28
N LEU A 173 5.25 -16.69 -7.62
CA LEU A 173 4.88 -15.50 -6.85
C LEU A 173 3.59 -14.86 -7.36
N LEU A 174 3.09 -15.26 -8.51
CA LEU A 174 1.84 -14.73 -9.05
C LEU A 174 0.64 -15.30 -8.28
N ARG A 175 -0.29 -14.41 -7.94
CA ARG A 175 -1.53 -14.81 -7.29
C ARG A 175 -2.44 -15.54 -8.27
N THR A 176 -2.83 -16.76 -7.91
CA THR A 176 -3.80 -17.58 -8.65
C THR A 176 -5.19 -17.59 -8.01
N SER A 177 -5.27 -17.25 -6.71
CA SER A 177 -6.53 -17.25 -5.96
C SER A 177 -7.32 -15.95 -6.15
N LYS A 178 -8.66 -16.05 -6.12
CA LYS A 178 -9.53 -14.86 -6.05
C LYS A 178 -9.32 -14.12 -4.73
N TYR A 179 -9.46 -12.79 -4.75
CA TYR A 179 -9.38 -11.93 -3.58
C TYR A 179 -10.45 -10.85 -3.64
N LEU A 180 -10.73 -10.20 -2.50
CA LEU A 180 -11.78 -9.19 -2.36
C LEU A 180 -13.13 -9.65 -2.94
N THR A 181 -13.51 -10.91 -2.64
CA THR A 181 -14.71 -11.54 -3.20
C THR A 181 -16.02 -11.08 -2.53
N HIS A 182 -15.93 -10.45 -1.36
CA HIS A 182 -17.11 -9.92 -0.68
C HIS A 182 -17.79 -8.82 -1.53
N PRO A 183 -19.13 -8.78 -1.59
CA PRO A 183 -19.87 -7.83 -2.44
C PRO A 183 -19.50 -6.35 -2.22
N VAL A 184 -19.09 -5.96 -1.01
CA VAL A 184 -18.68 -4.57 -0.72
C VAL A 184 -17.54 -4.08 -1.61
N PHE A 185 -16.62 -4.96 -2.00
CA PHE A 185 -15.49 -4.62 -2.88
C PHE A 185 -15.82 -4.63 -4.37
N ASN A 186 -17.09 -4.90 -4.72
CA ASN A 186 -17.52 -5.08 -6.10
C ASN A 186 -18.73 -4.20 -6.46
N LYS A 187 -19.02 -3.15 -5.65
CA LYS A 187 -20.24 -2.36 -5.83
C LYS A 187 -19.99 -0.84 -5.90
N TYR A 188 -19.07 -0.28 -5.15
CA TYR A 188 -18.99 1.17 -4.95
C TYR A 188 -17.79 1.79 -5.68
N HIS A 189 -17.81 1.75 -7.01
CA HIS A 189 -16.68 2.13 -7.87
C HIS A 189 -16.79 3.50 -8.53
N SER A 190 -17.83 4.26 -8.23
CA SER A 190 -17.98 5.65 -8.64
C SER A 190 -18.03 6.57 -7.44
N GLU A 191 -17.69 7.85 -7.65
CA GLU A 191 -17.74 8.88 -6.60
C GLU A 191 -19.11 8.92 -5.92
N THR A 192 -20.18 8.98 -6.70
CA THR A 192 -21.55 9.04 -6.18
C THR A 192 -21.93 7.80 -5.36
N GLU A 193 -21.57 6.60 -5.83
CA GLU A 193 -21.84 5.37 -5.09
C GLU A 193 -21.05 5.31 -3.79
N MET A 194 -19.79 5.72 -3.82
CA MET A 194 -18.96 5.75 -2.61
C MET A 194 -19.47 6.75 -1.59
N LEU A 195 -19.85 7.96 -2.00
CA LEU A 195 -20.46 8.97 -1.12
C LEU A 195 -21.76 8.46 -0.48
N ARG A 196 -22.63 7.82 -1.24
CA ARG A 196 -23.86 7.20 -0.70
C ARG A 196 -23.55 6.07 0.27
N TYR A 197 -22.50 5.29 0.01
CA TYR A 197 -22.07 4.23 0.92
C TYR A 197 -21.52 4.79 2.24
N LEU A 198 -20.67 5.83 2.18
CA LEU A 198 -20.18 6.52 3.37
C LEU A 198 -21.33 7.12 4.19
N LYS A 199 -22.31 7.76 3.52
CA LYS A 199 -23.50 8.25 4.20
C LYS A 199 -24.31 7.15 4.88
N LYS A 200 -24.47 6.01 4.23
CA LYS A 200 -25.11 4.83 4.83
C LYS A 200 -24.38 4.35 6.08
N LEU A 201 -23.03 4.34 6.09
CA LEU A 201 -22.26 3.97 7.28
C LEU A 201 -22.42 4.99 8.40
N GLU A 202 -22.36 6.29 8.08
CA GLU A 202 -22.62 7.38 9.01
C GLU A 202 -24.00 7.25 9.67
N ASP A 203 -25.01 6.87 8.90
CA ASP A 203 -26.38 6.72 9.37
C ASP A 203 -26.61 5.50 10.30
N CYS A 204 -25.63 4.60 10.38
CA CYS A 204 -25.69 3.46 11.31
C CYS A 204 -25.39 3.81 12.76
N ASP A 205 -24.83 5.01 13.03
CA ASP A 205 -24.43 5.44 14.35
C ASP A 205 -24.71 6.93 14.56
N ILE A 206 -24.34 7.45 15.73
CA ILE A 206 -24.46 8.87 16.07
C ILE A 206 -23.41 9.65 15.26
N ALA A 207 -23.86 10.73 14.63
CA ALA A 207 -22.99 11.64 13.87
C ALA A 207 -23.14 13.09 14.38
N LEU A 208 -22.06 13.88 14.28
CA LEU A 208 -22.01 15.25 14.78
C LEU A 208 -23.06 16.18 14.15
N ASN A 209 -23.43 15.93 12.89
CA ASN A 209 -24.42 16.73 12.16
C ASN A 209 -25.88 16.43 12.55
N ARG A 210 -26.13 15.46 13.42
CA ARG A 210 -27.48 15.06 13.88
C ARG A 210 -27.53 14.64 15.34
N SER A 211 -26.43 14.78 16.07
CA SER A 211 -26.36 14.48 17.50
C SER A 211 -26.44 15.75 18.32
N MET A 212 -27.22 15.70 19.42
CA MET A 212 -27.27 16.74 20.45
C MET A 212 -26.33 16.40 21.60
N ILE A 213 -25.55 15.35 21.52
CA ILE A 213 -24.63 14.90 22.57
C ILE A 213 -23.29 15.61 22.38
N ALA A 214 -22.82 16.29 23.43
CA ALA A 214 -21.46 16.78 23.48
C ALA A 214 -20.50 15.59 23.53
N LEU A 215 -19.67 15.47 22.52
CA LEU A 215 -18.59 14.49 22.45
C LEU A 215 -17.32 15.19 22.95
N GLY A 216 -16.93 14.93 24.16
CA GLY A 216 -15.74 15.48 24.79
C GLY A 216 -14.83 14.41 25.32
#